data_e37510253d599775f8e14c9292690bc1
#
_entry.id   e37510253d599775f8e14c9292690bc1
#
_cell.length_a   1.000
_cell.length_b   1.000
_cell.length_c   1.000
_cell.angle_alpha   90.00
_cell.angle_beta   90.00
_cell.angle_gamma   90.00
#
_symmetry.space_group_name_H-M   'P 1'
#
loop_
_entity.id
_entity.type
_entity.pdbx_description
1 polymer ?
#
loop_
_entity_poly.entity_id
_entity_poly.type
_entity_poly.pdbx_seq_one_letter_code
_entity_poly.pdbx_strand_id
1 'polypeptide(L)'
;MSRPERLAVVCGTATDVGKTWVTCGLLHGLRQRGVPVAARKPAQSFDQDGRPTDAELLAAASGQEPRDVCPAHRWYPAAMAPPMAAAALGREAFTSASLAAELDWPARAAVGIIETAGGVRSPLASDGDTVTLCHLVAPDIVILVAEAGLGTINAVRLSAGALRDGGAPVVVHLNRYDATDDLHHRNRDWLADRDRFDVVVSVGELVRRLLECPGGGRRD
;
A
#
# COMPACT_ATOMS: atom_id res chain seq x y z
N MET A 1 19.00 -11.04 0.62
CA MET A 1 17.79 -11.31 1.41
C MET A 1 16.71 -11.86 0.50
N SER A 2 15.95 -12.85 0.92
CA SER A 2 14.98 -13.52 0.03
C SER A 2 13.70 -12.68 -0.05
N ARG A 3 13.30 -12.29 -1.27
CA ARG A 3 12.00 -11.68 -1.54
C ARG A 3 10.87 -12.68 -1.17
N PRO A 4 9.74 -12.24 -0.62
CA PRO A 4 8.57 -13.10 -0.44
C PRO A 4 8.10 -13.73 -1.76
N GLU A 5 7.43 -14.88 -1.69
CA GLU A 5 6.89 -15.54 -2.89
C GLU A 5 5.92 -14.63 -3.65
N ARG A 6 5.16 -13.82 -2.90
CA ARG A 6 4.26 -12.78 -3.43
C ARG A 6 4.52 -11.45 -2.74
N LEU A 7 4.66 -10.41 -3.52
CA LEU A 7 4.86 -9.05 -3.04
C LEU A 7 3.73 -8.13 -3.52
N ALA A 8 3.00 -7.56 -2.59
CA ALA A 8 1.98 -6.57 -2.87
C ALA A 8 2.42 -5.17 -2.43
N VAL A 9 2.07 -4.16 -3.22
CA VAL A 9 2.14 -2.75 -2.80
C VAL A 9 0.72 -2.22 -2.60
N VAL A 10 0.42 -1.70 -1.41
CA VAL A 10 -0.82 -1.00 -1.10
C VAL A 10 -0.56 0.50 -1.14
N CYS A 11 -1.24 1.18 -2.03
CA CYS A 11 -1.19 2.64 -2.20
C CYS A 11 -2.59 3.24 -2.21
N GLY A 12 -2.70 4.55 -2.20
CA GLY A 12 -4.00 5.22 -2.18
C GLY A 12 -4.14 6.28 -3.26
N THR A 13 -5.37 6.62 -3.61
CA THR A 13 -5.66 7.79 -4.44
C THR A 13 -5.34 9.10 -3.71
N ALA A 14 -5.37 9.10 -2.36
CA ALA A 14 -5.06 10.23 -1.49
C ALA A 14 -4.62 9.77 -0.10
N THR A 15 -4.33 10.73 0.80
CA THR A 15 -4.23 10.49 2.23
C THR A 15 -5.64 10.16 2.78
N ASP A 16 -5.71 9.39 3.87
CA ASP A 16 -6.93 9.04 4.63
C ASP A 16 -8.02 8.26 3.87
N VAL A 17 -7.72 7.73 2.69
CA VAL A 17 -8.62 6.82 1.96
C VAL A 17 -8.75 5.43 2.62
N GLY A 18 -8.02 5.19 3.71
CA GLY A 18 -8.09 3.96 4.52
C GLY A 18 -7.10 2.87 4.12
N LYS A 19 -5.93 3.23 3.57
CA LYS A 19 -4.85 2.28 3.25
C LYS A 19 -4.55 1.33 4.39
N THR A 20 -4.25 1.87 5.57
CA THR A 20 -3.85 1.10 6.76
C THR A 20 -4.94 0.16 7.23
N TRP A 21 -6.21 0.59 7.18
CA TRP A 21 -7.35 -0.27 7.49
C TRP A 21 -7.43 -1.47 6.52
N VAL A 22 -7.30 -1.21 5.21
CA VAL A 22 -7.30 -2.26 4.17
C VAL A 22 -6.12 -3.21 4.33
N THR A 23 -4.92 -2.67 4.56
CA THR A 23 -3.70 -3.46 4.76
C THR A 23 -3.79 -4.35 5.99
N CYS A 24 -4.29 -3.83 7.12
CA CYS A 24 -4.54 -4.62 8.32
C CYS A 24 -5.54 -5.75 8.06
N GLY A 25 -6.62 -5.46 7.34
CA GLY A 25 -7.61 -6.46 6.95
C GLY A 25 -7.02 -7.57 6.06
N LEU A 26 -6.16 -7.23 5.10
CA LEU A 26 -5.43 -8.18 4.26
C LEU A 26 -4.51 -9.08 5.10
N LEU A 27 -3.67 -8.48 5.95
CA LEU A 27 -2.77 -9.22 6.84
C LEU A 27 -3.54 -10.20 7.74
N HIS A 28 -4.64 -9.74 8.32
CA HIS A 28 -5.51 -10.57 9.16
C HIS A 28 -6.14 -11.72 8.38
N GLY A 29 -6.73 -11.42 7.21
CA GLY A 29 -7.38 -12.41 6.36
C GLY A 29 -6.43 -13.48 5.81
N LEU A 30 -5.17 -13.13 5.54
CA LEU A 30 -4.12 -14.07 5.15
C LEU A 30 -3.67 -14.94 6.32
N ARG A 31 -3.43 -14.34 7.50
CA ARG A 31 -3.04 -15.08 8.70
C ARG A 31 -4.10 -16.07 9.16
N GLN A 32 -5.39 -15.70 9.06
CA GLN A 32 -6.51 -16.63 9.35
C GLN A 32 -6.51 -17.86 8.44
N ARG A 33 -5.90 -17.77 7.26
CA ARG A 33 -5.71 -18.88 6.31
C ARG A 33 -4.38 -19.61 6.49
N GLY A 34 -3.63 -19.30 7.54
CA GLY A 34 -2.33 -19.91 7.83
C GLY A 34 -1.21 -19.45 6.90
N VAL A 35 -1.40 -18.37 6.15
CA VAL A 35 -0.37 -17.83 5.25
C VAL A 35 0.62 -16.97 6.05
N PRO A 36 1.93 -17.28 6.03
CA PRO A 36 2.94 -16.46 6.65
C PRO A 36 3.07 -15.11 5.94
N VAL A 37 2.84 -14.02 6.68
CA VAL A 37 2.85 -12.66 6.14
C VAL A 37 3.93 -11.79 6.80
N ALA A 38 4.38 -10.77 6.09
CA ALA A 38 5.13 -9.66 6.67
C ALA A 38 4.67 -8.33 6.06
N ALA A 39 4.61 -7.30 6.89
CA ALA A 39 4.29 -5.94 6.49
C ALA A 39 5.55 -5.06 6.46
N ARG A 40 5.56 -4.07 5.56
CA ARG A 40 6.58 -3.01 5.51
C ARG A 40 5.91 -1.65 5.26
N LYS A 41 6.35 -0.67 6.02
CA LYS A 41 6.06 0.76 5.83
C LYS A 41 7.41 1.44 5.61
N PRO A 42 7.83 1.71 4.36
CA PRO A 42 9.17 2.21 4.06
C PRO A 42 9.53 3.49 4.80
N ALA A 43 8.54 4.37 4.96
CA ALA A 43 8.61 5.59 5.78
C ALA A 43 7.21 5.94 6.28
N GLN A 44 7.12 6.54 7.46
CA GLN A 44 5.86 7.09 7.97
C GLN A 44 6.07 8.48 8.58
N SER A 45 5.05 9.31 8.40
CA SER A 45 4.92 10.61 9.04
C SER A 45 3.55 10.70 9.72
N PHE A 46 3.48 11.30 10.89
CA PHE A 46 2.30 11.26 11.73
C PHE A 46 2.20 12.45 12.68
N ASP A 47 1.00 12.76 13.12
CA ASP A 47 0.74 13.71 14.20
C ASP A 47 1.04 13.08 15.56
N GLN A 48 1.57 13.88 16.49
CA GLN A 48 1.83 13.45 17.88
C GLN A 48 0.58 13.59 18.75
N ASP A 49 -0.53 13.02 18.30
CA ASP A 49 -1.84 13.12 18.95
C ASP A 49 -2.18 11.92 19.85
N GLY A 50 -1.23 11.02 20.04
CA GLY A 50 -1.37 9.82 20.88
C GLY A 50 -2.10 8.65 20.23
N ARG A 51 -2.51 8.78 18.97
CA ARG A 51 -3.07 7.65 18.20
C ARG A 51 -1.96 6.69 17.74
N PRO A 52 -2.28 5.38 17.63
CA PRO A 52 -1.33 4.43 17.05
C PRO A 52 -0.91 4.83 15.64
N THR A 53 0.38 4.73 15.35
CA THR A 53 0.93 4.96 14.02
C THR A 53 0.60 3.82 13.06
N ASP A 54 0.73 4.05 11.75
CA ASP A 54 0.55 3.01 10.74
C ASP A 54 1.41 1.77 11.02
N ALA A 55 2.69 1.97 11.37
CA ALA A 55 3.60 0.86 11.66
C ALA A 55 3.16 0.03 12.88
N GLU A 56 2.60 0.65 13.91
CA GLU A 56 2.06 -0.05 15.08
C GLU A 56 0.81 -0.87 14.72
N LEU A 57 -0.10 -0.30 13.92
CA LEU A 57 -1.29 -1.00 13.45
C LEU A 57 -0.94 -2.18 12.54
N LEU A 58 -0.02 -1.99 11.59
CA LEU A 58 0.45 -3.03 10.70
C LEU A 58 1.20 -4.14 11.44
N ALA A 59 2.01 -3.78 12.46
CA ALA A 59 2.71 -4.71 13.30
C ALA A 59 1.74 -5.62 14.07
N ALA A 60 0.73 -5.03 14.72
CA ALA A 60 -0.31 -5.79 15.42
C ALA A 60 -1.05 -6.75 14.47
N ALA A 61 -1.39 -6.29 13.25
CA ALA A 61 -2.10 -7.11 12.26
C ALA A 61 -1.22 -8.25 11.69
N SER A 62 0.07 -8.01 11.50
CA SER A 62 1.02 -9.01 10.96
C SER A 62 1.65 -9.92 12.03
N GLY A 63 1.59 -9.54 13.30
CA GLY A 63 2.27 -10.23 14.40
C GLY A 63 3.78 -9.96 14.42
N GLN A 64 4.18 -8.77 14.03
CA GLN A 64 5.56 -8.28 14.02
C GLN A 64 5.77 -7.19 15.07
N GLU A 65 7.02 -6.81 15.31
CA GLU A 65 7.34 -5.61 16.07
C GLU A 65 7.21 -4.36 15.18
N PRO A 66 6.76 -3.20 15.70
CA PRO A 66 6.61 -1.98 14.90
C PRO A 66 7.89 -1.54 14.17
N ARG A 67 9.05 -1.79 14.77
CA ARG A 67 10.37 -1.46 14.19
C ARG A 67 10.79 -2.36 13.05
N ASP A 68 10.24 -3.57 12.98
CA ASP A 68 10.42 -4.47 11.84
C ASP A 68 9.55 -4.03 10.66
N VAL A 69 8.39 -3.41 10.93
CA VAL A 69 7.50 -2.87 9.90
C VAL A 69 8.05 -1.58 9.31
N CYS A 70 8.49 -0.66 10.17
CA CYS A 70 9.10 0.61 9.77
C CYS A 70 10.32 0.89 10.64
N PRO A 71 11.53 1.00 10.06
CA PRO A 71 12.74 1.29 10.83
C PRO A 71 12.65 2.60 11.61
N ALA A 72 13.22 2.63 12.81
CA ALA A 72 13.10 3.78 13.72
C ALA A 72 13.50 5.12 13.10
N HIS A 73 14.51 5.12 12.25
CA HIS A 73 15.01 6.33 11.58
C HIS A 73 14.06 6.84 10.48
N ARG A 74 13.05 6.04 10.08
CA ARG A 74 12.01 6.40 9.12
C ARG A 74 10.68 6.84 9.77
N TRP A 75 10.67 7.06 11.08
CA TRP A 75 9.54 7.60 11.82
C TRP A 75 9.67 9.11 11.94
N TYR A 76 8.75 9.85 11.34
CA TYR A 76 8.75 11.31 11.31
C TYR A 76 7.52 11.86 12.04
N PRO A 77 7.68 12.41 13.28
CA PRO A 77 6.57 12.99 14.05
C PRO A 77 6.22 14.40 13.52
N ALA A 78 5.84 14.47 12.26
CA ALA A 78 5.38 15.68 11.57
C ALA A 78 4.46 15.25 10.41
N ALA A 79 3.20 15.67 10.41
CA ALA A 79 2.18 15.26 9.44
C ALA A 79 2.34 15.96 8.10
N MET A 80 3.28 15.50 7.31
CA MET A 80 3.54 15.95 5.93
C MET A 80 4.17 14.79 5.13
N ALA A 81 4.44 14.97 3.83
CA ALA A 81 5.12 13.93 3.06
C ALA A 81 6.47 13.54 3.70
N PRO A 82 6.86 12.25 3.76
CA PRO A 82 8.04 11.80 4.51
C PRO A 82 9.33 12.57 4.24
N PRO A 83 9.72 12.91 2.99
CA PRO A 83 10.94 13.71 2.77
C PRO A 83 10.81 15.15 3.27
N MET A 84 9.60 15.73 3.24
CA MET A 84 9.35 17.06 3.80
C MET A 84 9.43 17.01 5.33
N ALA A 85 8.88 15.96 5.96
CA ALA A 85 8.96 15.75 7.40
C ALA A 85 10.41 15.57 7.86
N ALA A 86 11.21 14.80 7.11
CA ALA A 86 12.64 14.66 7.37
C ALA A 86 13.36 16.01 7.36
N ALA A 87 13.15 16.81 6.31
CA ALA A 87 13.73 18.16 6.20
C ALA A 87 13.29 19.09 7.33
N ALA A 88 12.00 19.12 7.67
CA ALA A 88 11.46 19.94 8.77
C ALA A 88 12.04 19.56 10.14
N LEU A 89 12.43 18.29 10.32
CA LEU A 89 13.05 17.77 11.54
C LEU A 89 14.58 17.81 11.50
N GLY A 90 15.20 18.43 10.49
CA GLY A 90 16.66 18.51 10.34
C GLY A 90 17.33 17.15 10.12
N ARG A 91 16.60 16.17 9.58
CA ARG A 91 17.14 14.84 9.26
C ARG A 91 17.65 14.79 7.82
N GLU A 92 18.57 13.87 7.57
CA GLU A 92 19.14 13.67 6.24
C GLU A 92 18.08 13.30 5.20
N ALA A 93 18.26 13.81 3.97
CA ALA A 93 17.48 13.39 2.83
C ALA A 93 17.73 11.91 2.49
N PHE A 94 16.73 11.24 1.96
CA PHE A 94 16.81 9.85 1.58
C PHE A 94 16.19 9.61 0.21
N THR A 95 16.63 8.57 -0.47
CA THR A 95 16.22 8.23 -1.82
C THR A 95 15.25 7.05 -1.84
N SER A 96 14.52 6.90 -2.95
CA SER A 96 13.68 5.73 -3.21
C SER A 96 14.50 4.43 -3.22
N ALA A 97 15.73 4.50 -3.73
CA ALA A 97 16.66 3.36 -3.72
C ALA A 97 17.05 2.96 -2.29
N SER A 98 17.29 3.94 -1.38
CA SER A 98 17.57 3.62 0.02
C SER A 98 16.35 2.99 0.71
N LEU A 99 15.13 3.47 0.43
CA LEU A 99 13.92 2.86 0.97
C LEU A 99 13.73 1.41 0.49
N ALA A 100 13.98 1.15 -0.80
CA ALA A 100 13.89 -0.21 -1.34
C ALA A 100 14.96 -1.15 -0.76
N ALA A 101 16.18 -0.65 -0.54
CA ALA A 101 17.27 -1.42 0.03
C ALA A 101 17.07 -1.77 1.53
N GLU A 102 16.29 -0.96 2.25
CA GLU A 102 15.94 -1.18 3.66
C GLU A 102 14.81 -2.20 3.86
N LEU A 103 14.16 -2.66 2.78
CA LEU A 103 13.09 -3.66 2.86
C LEU A 103 13.69 -5.05 3.13
N ASP A 104 13.76 -5.41 4.40
CA ASP A 104 14.16 -6.75 4.85
C ASP A 104 12.94 -7.63 5.11
N TRP A 105 13.01 -8.90 4.69
CA TRP A 105 11.88 -9.82 4.78
C TRP A 105 12.26 -11.05 5.61
N PRO A 106 11.40 -11.48 6.58
CA PRO A 106 11.59 -12.74 7.28
C PRO A 106 11.64 -13.90 6.27
N ALA A 107 12.58 -14.81 6.43
CA ALA A 107 12.76 -15.95 5.52
C ALA A 107 11.51 -16.83 5.33
N ARG A 108 10.60 -16.81 6.31
CA ARG A 108 9.32 -17.57 6.27
C ARG A 108 8.16 -16.81 5.64
N ALA A 109 8.33 -15.52 5.27
CA ALA A 109 7.23 -14.74 4.71
C ALA A 109 6.89 -15.24 3.30
N ALA A 110 5.71 -15.85 3.16
CA ALA A 110 5.16 -16.22 1.86
C ALA A 110 4.58 -14.99 1.13
N VAL A 111 3.94 -14.08 1.87
CA VAL A 111 3.37 -12.84 1.35
C VAL A 111 3.99 -11.64 2.06
N GLY A 112 4.59 -10.74 1.28
CA GLY A 112 5.03 -9.42 1.73
C GLY A 112 4.06 -8.32 1.28
N ILE A 113 3.72 -7.41 2.18
CA ILE A 113 2.87 -6.26 1.87
C ILE A 113 3.62 -4.98 2.21
N ILE A 114 3.82 -4.11 1.22
CA ILE A 114 4.37 -2.77 1.40
C ILE A 114 3.21 -1.78 1.37
N GLU A 115 3.05 -0.99 2.43
CA GLU A 115 2.13 0.12 2.44
C GLU A 115 2.87 1.44 2.25
N THR A 116 2.49 2.22 1.22
CA THR A 116 3.09 3.53 0.95
C THR A 116 2.39 4.67 1.72
N ALA A 117 3.03 5.83 1.81
CA ALA A 117 2.46 7.02 2.42
C ALA A 117 1.79 7.91 1.36
N GLY A 118 0.68 8.55 1.74
CA GLY A 118 -0.03 9.51 0.88
C GLY A 118 -0.72 8.89 -0.33
N GLY A 119 -0.86 9.68 -1.39
CA GLY A 119 -1.35 9.25 -2.70
C GLY A 119 -0.23 8.72 -3.59
N VAL A 120 -0.60 8.15 -4.76
CA VAL A 120 0.34 7.50 -5.69
C VAL A 120 1.51 8.42 -6.09
N ARG A 121 1.23 9.71 -6.33
CA ARG A 121 2.24 10.70 -6.73
C ARG A 121 2.72 11.60 -5.58
N SER A 122 2.32 11.31 -4.33
CA SER A 122 2.88 12.01 -3.17
C SER A 122 4.36 11.68 -3.01
N PRO A 123 5.23 12.64 -2.67
CA PRO A 123 6.64 12.38 -2.42
C PRO A 123 6.82 11.32 -1.33
N LEU A 124 7.43 10.19 -1.67
CA LEU A 124 7.76 9.12 -0.73
C LEU A 124 9.22 9.21 -0.28
N ALA A 125 10.07 9.70 -1.17
CA ALA A 125 11.48 10.03 -0.95
C ALA A 125 11.81 11.35 -1.66
N SER A 126 13.05 11.85 -1.52
CA SER A 126 13.49 13.10 -2.15
C SER A 126 13.50 13.04 -3.68
N ASP A 127 13.59 11.86 -4.26
CA ASP A 127 13.75 11.57 -5.69
C ASP A 127 12.59 10.79 -6.30
N GLY A 128 11.53 10.50 -5.51
CA GLY A 128 10.46 9.67 -6.05
C GLY A 128 9.23 9.52 -5.17
N ASP A 129 8.29 8.76 -5.72
CA ASP A 129 6.97 8.50 -5.18
C ASP A 129 6.66 6.99 -5.19
N THR A 130 5.39 6.61 -5.02
CA THR A 130 4.97 5.21 -5.07
C THR A 130 5.30 4.55 -6.41
N VAL A 131 5.22 5.26 -7.54
CA VAL A 131 5.55 4.69 -8.86
C VAL A 131 7.03 4.33 -8.94
N THR A 132 7.89 5.23 -8.48
CA THR A 132 9.33 4.99 -8.39
C THR A 132 9.66 3.78 -7.51
N LEU A 133 9.00 3.68 -6.34
CA LEU A 133 9.18 2.52 -5.47
C LEU A 133 8.72 1.22 -6.15
N CYS A 134 7.56 1.22 -6.84
CA CYS A 134 7.07 0.05 -7.57
C CYS A 134 8.07 -0.44 -8.63
N HIS A 135 8.71 0.46 -9.37
CA HIS A 135 9.77 0.07 -10.32
C HIS A 135 10.96 -0.62 -9.63
N LEU A 136 11.35 -0.15 -8.45
CA LEU A 136 12.49 -0.71 -7.71
C LEU A 136 12.18 -2.07 -7.08
N VAL A 137 10.97 -2.25 -6.53
CA VAL A 137 10.62 -3.48 -5.80
C VAL A 137 9.94 -4.52 -6.68
N ALA A 138 9.47 -4.13 -7.87
CA ALA A 138 8.78 -4.97 -8.85
C ALA A 138 7.68 -5.85 -8.19
N PRO A 139 6.61 -5.26 -7.66
CA PRO A 139 5.57 -6.03 -6.97
C PRO A 139 4.84 -6.97 -7.95
N ASP A 140 4.26 -8.04 -7.43
CA ASP A 140 3.43 -8.95 -8.21
C ASP A 140 2.02 -8.38 -8.43
N ILE A 141 1.58 -7.49 -7.52
CA ILE A 141 0.28 -6.83 -7.57
C ILE A 141 0.35 -5.47 -6.86
N VAL A 142 -0.35 -4.49 -7.40
CA VAL A 142 -0.58 -3.19 -6.75
C VAL A 142 -2.05 -3.08 -6.36
N ILE A 143 -2.32 -2.78 -5.10
CA ILE A 143 -3.67 -2.54 -4.59
C ILE A 143 -3.82 -1.03 -4.43
N LEU A 144 -4.67 -0.44 -5.28
CA LEU A 144 -5.00 0.97 -5.23
C LEU A 144 -6.28 1.18 -4.41
N VAL A 145 -6.13 1.74 -3.22
CA VAL A 145 -7.25 2.06 -2.33
C VAL A 145 -7.83 3.43 -2.69
N ALA A 146 -9.13 3.48 -2.92
CA ALA A 146 -9.90 4.69 -3.18
C ALA A 146 -11.17 4.70 -2.32
N GLU A 147 -11.72 5.87 -2.03
CA GLU A 147 -13.06 5.97 -1.45
C GLU A 147 -14.12 5.63 -2.52
N ALA A 148 -15.29 5.11 -2.10
CA ALA A 148 -16.35 4.73 -3.03
C ALA A 148 -17.18 5.93 -3.53
N GLY A 149 -17.10 7.08 -2.85
CA GLY A 149 -17.98 8.24 -3.06
C GLY A 149 -17.66 9.12 -4.27
N LEU A 150 -18.17 10.34 -4.24
CA LEU A 150 -18.04 11.31 -5.33
C LEU A 150 -16.56 11.66 -5.59
N GLY A 151 -16.20 11.70 -6.89
CA GLY A 151 -14.82 12.01 -7.34
C GLY A 151 -13.91 10.79 -7.53
N THR A 152 -14.36 9.59 -7.08
CA THR A 152 -13.51 8.38 -7.13
C THR A 152 -13.09 8.01 -8.55
N ILE A 153 -13.96 8.13 -9.56
CA ILE A 153 -13.63 7.80 -10.96
C ILE A 153 -12.41 8.60 -11.44
N ASN A 154 -12.42 9.92 -11.21
CA ASN A 154 -11.30 10.78 -11.56
C ASN A 154 -10.03 10.39 -10.80
N ALA A 155 -10.13 10.22 -9.48
CA ALA A 155 -8.99 9.90 -8.62
C ALA A 155 -8.36 8.53 -8.99
N VAL A 156 -9.19 7.52 -9.27
CA VAL A 156 -8.73 6.19 -9.70
C VAL A 156 -8.06 6.25 -11.07
N ARG A 157 -8.67 6.93 -12.07
CA ARG A 157 -8.09 7.06 -13.42
C ARG A 157 -6.70 7.70 -13.40
N LEU A 158 -6.54 8.80 -12.67
CA LEU A 158 -5.26 9.49 -12.54
C LEU A 158 -4.21 8.62 -11.84
N SER A 159 -4.59 8.00 -10.73
CA SER A 159 -3.70 7.16 -9.92
C SER A 159 -3.30 5.88 -10.65
N ALA A 160 -4.27 5.15 -11.21
CA ALA A 160 -4.02 3.93 -11.98
C ALA A 160 -3.26 4.22 -13.28
N GLY A 161 -3.52 5.37 -13.92
CA GLY A 161 -2.75 5.84 -15.07
C GLY A 161 -1.27 5.99 -14.76
N ALA A 162 -0.94 6.56 -13.60
CA ALA A 162 0.44 6.71 -13.17
C ALA A 162 1.12 5.36 -12.83
N LEU A 163 0.36 4.35 -12.39
CA LEU A 163 0.89 3.03 -12.01
C LEU A 163 1.11 2.08 -13.20
N ARG A 164 0.52 2.37 -14.37
CA ARG A 164 0.58 1.47 -15.55
C ARG A 164 2.00 1.16 -16.02
N ASP A 165 2.90 2.13 -15.93
CA ASP A 165 4.27 1.99 -16.40
C ASP A 165 5.09 1.00 -15.53
N GLY A 166 4.61 0.69 -14.33
CA GLY A 166 5.25 -0.26 -13.42
C GLY A 166 5.06 -1.75 -13.76
N GLY A 167 4.23 -2.07 -14.77
CA GLY A 167 4.04 -3.43 -15.31
C GLY A 167 3.29 -4.40 -14.39
N ALA A 168 3.06 -4.08 -13.13
CA ALA A 168 2.28 -4.92 -12.21
C ALA A 168 0.78 -4.72 -12.40
N PRO A 169 -0.05 -5.78 -12.29
CA PRO A 169 -1.50 -5.63 -12.31
C PRO A 169 -1.97 -4.74 -11.16
N VAL A 170 -2.92 -3.84 -11.47
CA VAL A 170 -3.53 -2.94 -10.49
C VAL A 170 -4.94 -3.41 -10.19
N VAL A 171 -5.20 -3.70 -8.91
CA VAL A 171 -6.55 -3.97 -8.38
C VAL A 171 -7.01 -2.74 -7.62
N VAL A 172 -8.18 -2.22 -7.98
CA VAL A 172 -8.80 -1.07 -7.33
C VAL A 172 -9.71 -1.55 -6.19
N HIS A 173 -9.42 -1.13 -4.97
CA HIS A 173 -10.30 -1.38 -3.83
C HIS A 173 -11.09 -0.12 -3.49
N LEU A 174 -12.42 -0.17 -3.65
CA LEU A 174 -13.31 0.90 -3.18
C LEU A 174 -13.59 0.69 -1.70
N ASN A 175 -12.87 1.41 -0.87
CA ASN A 175 -13.04 1.40 0.58
C ASN A 175 -14.29 2.17 1.00
N ARG A 176 -14.85 1.85 2.16
CA ARG A 176 -16.11 2.45 2.68
C ARG A 176 -17.29 2.29 1.71
N TYR A 177 -17.25 1.23 0.91
CA TYR A 177 -18.34 0.91 -0.02
C TYR A 177 -19.59 0.51 0.75
N ASP A 178 -20.68 1.20 0.46
CA ASP A 178 -22.02 0.89 0.97
C ASP A 178 -22.86 0.31 -0.17
N ALA A 179 -23.31 -0.94 -0.01
CA ALA A 179 -24.13 -1.61 -1.00
C ALA A 179 -25.56 -1.03 -1.13
N THR A 180 -25.95 -0.13 -0.26
CA THR A 180 -27.24 0.57 -0.32
C THR A 180 -27.14 1.95 -0.98
N ASP A 181 -25.92 2.44 -1.23
CA ASP A 181 -25.67 3.72 -1.87
C ASP A 181 -25.59 3.58 -3.40
N ASP A 182 -26.54 4.19 -4.12
CA ASP A 182 -26.63 4.17 -5.59
C ASP A 182 -25.38 4.78 -6.26
N LEU A 183 -24.78 5.82 -5.67
CA LEU A 183 -23.57 6.43 -6.22
C LEU A 183 -22.37 5.46 -6.13
N HIS A 184 -22.24 4.73 -5.02
CA HIS A 184 -21.17 3.74 -4.87
C HIS A 184 -21.29 2.62 -5.91
N HIS A 185 -22.51 2.13 -6.17
CA HIS A 185 -22.78 1.16 -7.22
C HIS A 185 -22.39 1.70 -8.60
N ARG A 186 -22.85 2.89 -8.95
CA ARG A 186 -22.56 3.51 -10.26
C ARG A 186 -21.08 3.75 -10.45
N ASN A 187 -20.37 4.19 -9.43
CA ASN A 187 -18.92 4.39 -9.47
C ASN A 187 -18.19 3.08 -9.70
N ARG A 188 -18.55 2.01 -8.96
CA ARG A 188 -17.98 0.67 -9.14
C ARG A 188 -18.21 0.16 -10.55
N ASP A 189 -19.46 0.20 -11.03
CA ASP A 189 -19.83 -0.31 -12.36
C ASP A 189 -19.13 0.49 -13.47
N TRP A 190 -19.03 1.82 -13.32
CA TRP A 190 -18.28 2.63 -14.27
C TRP A 190 -16.81 2.22 -14.36
N LEU A 191 -16.15 2.09 -13.23
CA LEU A 191 -14.73 1.70 -13.18
C LEU A 191 -14.52 0.28 -13.72
N ALA A 192 -15.40 -0.67 -13.40
CA ALA A 192 -15.29 -2.05 -13.83
C ALA A 192 -15.67 -2.22 -15.33
N ASP A 193 -16.83 -1.69 -15.75
CA ASP A 193 -17.40 -2.02 -17.05
C ASP A 193 -16.91 -1.08 -18.16
N ARG A 194 -16.75 0.21 -17.87
CA ARG A 194 -16.31 1.22 -18.83
C ARG A 194 -14.81 1.37 -18.90
N ASP A 195 -14.18 1.45 -17.72
CA ASP A 195 -12.72 1.66 -17.61
C ASP A 195 -11.92 0.36 -17.58
N ARG A 196 -12.60 -0.79 -17.42
CA ARG A 196 -12.01 -2.14 -17.39
C ARG A 196 -10.98 -2.34 -16.29
N PHE A 197 -11.16 -1.68 -15.15
CA PHE A 197 -10.36 -1.97 -13.96
C PHE A 197 -10.84 -3.25 -13.28
N ASP A 198 -9.93 -3.99 -12.64
CA ASP A 198 -10.29 -5.02 -11.66
C ASP A 198 -10.69 -4.31 -10.36
N VAL A 199 -12.00 -4.23 -10.11
CA VAL A 199 -12.57 -3.48 -8.97
C VAL A 199 -13.13 -4.45 -7.96
N VAL A 200 -12.73 -4.28 -6.70
CA VAL A 200 -13.22 -5.05 -5.56
C VAL A 200 -13.71 -4.11 -4.46
N VAL A 201 -14.69 -4.56 -3.67
CA VAL A 201 -15.33 -3.78 -2.61
C VAL A 201 -15.18 -4.39 -1.22
N SER A 202 -14.54 -5.54 -1.13
CA SER A 202 -14.30 -6.22 0.15
C SER A 202 -12.85 -6.69 0.30
N VAL A 203 -12.37 -6.70 1.54
CA VAL A 203 -11.04 -7.24 1.87
C VAL A 203 -10.97 -8.75 1.54
N GLY A 204 -12.08 -9.49 1.67
CA GLY A 204 -12.12 -10.91 1.33
C GLY A 204 -11.84 -11.18 -0.16
N GLU A 205 -12.31 -10.30 -1.05
CA GLU A 205 -11.98 -10.34 -2.48
C GLU A 205 -10.52 -10.00 -2.73
N LEU A 206 -9.96 -8.99 -2.06
CA LEU A 206 -8.55 -8.67 -2.16
C LEU A 206 -7.65 -9.84 -1.73
N VAL A 207 -7.98 -10.53 -0.64
CA VAL A 207 -7.24 -11.71 -0.19
C VAL A 207 -7.26 -12.81 -1.28
N ARG A 208 -8.39 -13.04 -1.93
CA ARG A 208 -8.47 -13.99 -3.04
C ARG A 208 -7.60 -13.56 -4.22
N ARG A 209 -7.71 -12.30 -4.67
CA ARG A 209 -6.89 -11.76 -5.76
C ARG A 209 -5.39 -11.91 -5.48
N LEU A 210 -4.98 -11.60 -4.26
CA LEU A 210 -3.58 -11.72 -3.87
C LEU A 210 -3.10 -13.19 -3.86
N LEU A 211 -3.93 -14.13 -3.44
CA LEU A 211 -3.58 -15.55 -3.44
C LEU A 211 -3.59 -16.17 -4.85
N GLU A 212 -4.44 -15.68 -5.74
CA GLU A 212 -4.53 -16.10 -7.14
C GLU A 212 -3.46 -15.46 -8.03
N CYS A 213 -2.86 -14.34 -7.59
CA CYS A 213 -1.80 -13.67 -8.32
C CYS A 213 -0.60 -14.63 -8.48
N PRO A 214 -0.08 -14.83 -9.71
CA PRO A 214 1.12 -15.63 -9.89
C PRO A 214 2.25 -15.00 -9.08
N GLY A 215 2.85 -15.75 -8.16
CA GLY A 215 4.04 -15.31 -7.46
C GLY A 215 5.17 -15.10 -8.46
N GLY A 216 5.97 -14.04 -8.30
CA GLY A 216 7.16 -13.83 -9.10
C GLY A 216 8.18 -14.92 -8.79
N GLY A 217 8.02 -16.08 -9.41
CA GLY A 217 9.10 -17.05 -9.51
C GLY A 217 10.33 -16.30 -10.01
N ARG A 218 11.51 -16.60 -9.45
CA ARG A 218 12.79 -16.00 -9.84
C ARG A 218 12.76 -15.76 -11.35
N ARG A 219 12.76 -14.50 -11.76
CA ARG A 219 13.18 -14.15 -13.11
C ARG A 219 14.69 -14.33 -13.09
N ASP A 220 15.11 -15.53 -13.53
CA ASP A 220 16.51 -15.86 -13.74
C ASP A 220 17.13 -14.91 -14.79
#